data_aecfbf109ef7cc2038e83ff224b0a9fa
#
_entry.id   aecfbf109ef7cc2038e83ff224b0a9fa
#
_cell.length_a   1.000
_cell.length_b   1.000
_cell.length_c   1.000
_cell.angle_alpha   90.00
_cell.angle_beta   90.00
_cell.angle_gamma   90.00
#
_symmetry.space_group_name_H-M   'P 1'
#
loop_
_entity.id
_entity.type
_entity.pdbx_description
1 polymer ?
#
loop_
_entity_poly.entity_id
_entity_poly.type
_entity_poly.pdbx_seq_one_letter_code
_entity_poly.pdbx_strand_id
1 'polypeptide(L)'
;MNAVFCSGIEDGPLLTFGTAPEPQLAENMVLVRVELVSIEAIDLIKLALYRHGLAEPPPGGIVGCQASGTVEGIGAQVTRFRLGDRVVAYHACGSHAELFVAPEASTWHLPEGLDPGSAAAAPFTLAATRDTLCNRGRLRAGETILINHVTSSLGLMTVQLALETGAKVIGIARDPACRDRLRKIGLTEILSATRDDVMARCLELTQGRGVDFVFDVSAGERTADLARLVVPGGRYAAFSVIDSIADQPYGPDGAAPDATGPELERLPIMTASPMHDPAVHAQVGVMMGRIAKGELQLPIEHEFALCEAAEAYDFILHGRPFGHVVMRP
;
A
#
# COMPACT_ATOMS: atom_id res chain seq x y z
N MET A 1 -4.31 -26.97 -0.87
CA MET A 1 -4.62 -25.75 -1.62
C MET A 1 -3.36 -25.23 -2.33
N ASN A 2 -3.53 -24.52 -3.43
CA ASN A 2 -2.44 -23.82 -4.09
C ASN A 2 -2.10 -22.54 -3.36
N ALA A 3 -0.80 -22.18 -3.32
CA ALA A 3 -0.31 -20.98 -2.62
C ALA A 3 1.03 -20.49 -3.17
N VAL A 4 1.39 -19.26 -2.85
CA VAL A 4 2.68 -18.64 -3.15
C VAL A 4 3.51 -18.56 -1.88
N PHE A 5 4.71 -19.09 -1.96
CA PHE A 5 5.65 -19.16 -0.85
C PHE A 5 6.81 -18.20 -1.05
N CYS A 6 7.30 -17.63 0.03
CA CYS A 6 8.63 -17.06 0.07
C CYS A 6 9.60 -18.19 0.41
N SER A 7 10.48 -18.54 -0.53
CA SER A 7 11.62 -19.41 -0.26
C SER A 7 12.67 -18.59 0.46
N GLY A 8 13.05 -19.05 1.66
CA GLY A 8 14.14 -18.42 2.42
C GLY A 8 15.45 -18.50 1.62
N ILE A 9 16.13 -17.38 1.64
CA ILE A 9 17.56 -17.11 1.46
C ILE A 9 18.41 -18.26 0.87
N GLU A 10 19.07 -18.02 -0.15
CA GLU A 10 20.42 -18.31 -0.57
C GLU A 10 20.59 -18.74 -2.03
N ASP A 11 19.74 -19.46 -2.74
CA ASP A 11 20.03 -19.80 -4.13
C ASP A 11 18.79 -20.12 -5.01
N GLY A 12 17.60 -19.67 -4.62
CA GLY A 12 16.37 -19.94 -5.35
C GLY A 12 15.56 -18.69 -5.71
N PRO A 13 14.50 -18.85 -6.52
CA PRO A 13 13.56 -17.75 -6.76
C PRO A 13 12.91 -17.33 -5.44
N LEU A 14 12.83 -16.03 -5.18
CA LEU A 14 12.28 -15.47 -3.93
C LEU A 14 10.83 -15.91 -3.68
N LEU A 15 10.07 -16.09 -4.76
CA LEU A 15 8.69 -16.57 -4.73
C LEU A 15 8.55 -17.86 -5.52
N THR A 16 7.83 -18.82 -4.93
CA THR A 16 7.52 -20.10 -5.58
C THR A 16 6.02 -20.39 -5.44
N PHE A 17 5.41 -20.86 -6.51
CA PHE A 17 4.05 -21.39 -6.50
C PHE A 17 4.08 -22.89 -6.18
N GLY A 18 3.19 -23.34 -5.29
CA GLY A 18 3.17 -24.73 -4.86
C GLY A 18 1.92 -25.09 -4.08
N THR A 19 1.94 -26.28 -3.47
CA THR A 19 0.79 -26.81 -2.70
C THR A 19 1.06 -26.72 -1.20
N ALA A 20 0.09 -26.19 -0.47
CA ALA A 20 0.07 -26.12 1.00
C ALA A 20 -1.07 -26.96 1.59
N PRO A 21 -0.98 -27.40 2.86
CA PRO A 21 -2.15 -27.84 3.61
C PRO A 21 -3.16 -26.68 3.76
N GLU A 22 -4.43 -27.02 3.97
CA GLU A 22 -5.43 -26.01 4.31
C GLU A 22 -5.10 -25.35 5.65
N PRO A 23 -5.35 -24.04 5.79
CA PRO A 23 -5.06 -23.33 7.02
C PRO A 23 -5.98 -23.77 8.17
N GLN A 24 -5.45 -23.79 9.39
CA GLN A 24 -6.24 -24.10 10.57
C GLN A 24 -7.11 -22.90 10.97
N LEU A 25 -8.39 -23.14 11.20
CA LEU A 25 -9.35 -22.13 11.59
C LEU A 25 -9.38 -21.99 13.13
N ALA A 26 -8.85 -20.88 13.65
CA ALA A 26 -8.95 -20.56 15.08
C ALA A 26 -10.32 -19.98 15.45
N GLU A 27 -10.64 -19.92 16.74
CA GLU A 27 -11.97 -19.59 17.25
C GLU A 27 -12.50 -18.20 16.84
N ASN A 28 -11.61 -17.21 16.68
CA ASN A 28 -11.94 -15.83 16.33
C ASN A 28 -11.62 -15.48 14.86
N MET A 29 -11.40 -16.49 14.03
CA MET A 29 -10.98 -16.32 12.64
C MET A 29 -12.10 -16.68 11.66
N VAL A 30 -12.01 -16.08 10.48
CA VAL A 30 -12.85 -16.36 9.30
C VAL A 30 -11.99 -17.04 8.26
N LEU A 31 -12.42 -18.16 7.71
CA LEU A 31 -11.82 -18.81 6.55
C LEU A 31 -12.48 -18.29 5.28
N VAL A 32 -11.70 -17.72 4.40
CA VAL A 32 -12.13 -17.11 3.15
C VAL A 32 -11.66 -17.96 1.98
N ARG A 33 -12.58 -18.38 1.10
CA ARG A 33 -12.24 -18.83 -0.25
C ARG A 33 -11.94 -17.62 -1.07
N VAL A 34 -10.69 -17.51 -1.47
CA VAL A 34 -10.14 -16.32 -2.14
C VAL A 34 -10.68 -16.22 -3.57
N GLU A 35 -11.17 -15.04 -3.92
CA GLU A 35 -11.52 -14.66 -5.29
C GLU A 35 -10.37 -13.87 -5.94
N LEU A 36 -9.84 -12.87 -5.22
CA LEU A 36 -8.69 -12.07 -5.63
C LEU A 36 -7.83 -11.69 -4.43
N VAL A 37 -6.52 -11.63 -4.64
CA VAL A 37 -5.55 -11.03 -3.72
C VAL A 37 -4.93 -9.82 -4.37
N SER A 38 -4.48 -8.83 -3.58
CA SER A 38 -3.66 -7.73 -4.09
C SER A 38 -2.23 -7.85 -3.59
N ILE A 39 -1.31 -7.29 -4.36
CA ILE A 39 0.09 -7.13 -3.95
C ILE A 39 0.23 -5.70 -3.42
N GLU A 40 0.60 -5.57 -2.16
CA GLU A 40 0.71 -4.29 -1.47
C GLU A 40 2.16 -3.87 -1.25
N ALA A 41 2.38 -2.59 -1.01
CA ALA A 41 3.70 -2.06 -0.68
C ALA A 41 4.33 -2.80 0.53
N ILE A 42 3.52 -3.20 1.50
CA ILE A 42 3.99 -3.97 2.67
C ILE A 42 4.48 -5.37 2.29
N ASP A 43 3.91 -6.00 1.26
CA ASP A 43 4.36 -7.31 0.80
C ASP A 43 5.74 -7.20 0.16
N LEU A 44 5.99 -6.15 -0.63
CA LEU A 44 7.30 -5.86 -1.21
C LEU A 44 8.35 -5.59 -0.14
N ILE A 45 8.00 -4.80 0.88
CA ILE A 45 8.88 -4.52 2.03
C ILE A 45 9.24 -5.81 2.76
N LYS A 46 8.26 -6.66 3.06
CA LYS A 46 8.49 -7.94 3.75
C LYS A 46 9.39 -8.85 2.94
N LEU A 47 9.13 -9.00 1.63
CA LEU A 47 9.99 -9.82 0.77
C LEU A 47 11.43 -9.32 0.74
N ALA A 48 11.62 -8.01 0.71
CA ALA A 48 12.93 -7.41 0.79
C ALA A 48 13.62 -7.70 2.13
N LEU A 49 12.90 -7.57 3.25
CA LEU A 49 13.43 -7.91 4.58
C LEU A 49 13.80 -9.40 4.67
N TYR A 50 12.98 -10.30 4.13
CA TYR A 50 13.27 -11.75 4.10
C TYR A 50 14.52 -12.04 3.25
N ARG A 51 14.61 -11.42 2.06
CA ARG A 51 15.75 -11.58 1.17
C ARG A 51 17.09 -11.18 1.81
N HIS A 52 17.07 -10.15 2.65
CA HIS A 52 18.28 -9.65 3.34
C HIS A 52 18.50 -10.27 4.73
N GLY A 53 17.70 -11.25 5.15
CA GLY A 53 17.81 -11.87 6.47
C GLY A 53 17.49 -10.92 7.63
N LEU A 54 16.78 -9.83 7.36
CA LEU A 54 16.37 -8.83 8.36
C LEU A 54 15.05 -9.20 9.05
N ALA A 55 14.33 -10.16 8.50
CA ALA A 55 13.15 -10.76 9.11
C ALA A 55 13.01 -12.21 8.64
N GLU A 56 12.35 -13.03 9.46
CA GLU A 56 12.01 -14.41 9.08
C GLU A 56 10.73 -14.46 8.24
N PRO A 57 10.67 -15.33 7.21
CA PRO A 57 9.43 -15.62 6.51
C PRO A 57 8.32 -16.06 7.47
N PRO A 58 7.04 -15.84 7.12
CA PRO A 58 5.94 -16.24 7.99
C PRO A 58 5.91 -17.78 8.17
N PRO A 59 5.35 -18.27 9.29
CA PRO A 59 5.12 -19.71 9.47
C PRO A 59 4.39 -20.31 8.26
N GLY A 60 4.95 -21.40 7.70
CA GLY A 60 4.43 -22.00 6.47
C GLY A 60 4.81 -21.27 5.17
N GLY A 61 5.50 -20.12 5.25
CA GLY A 61 6.08 -19.41 4.10
C GLY A 61 5.10 -18.70 3.17
N ILE A 62 3.78 -18.79 3.38
CA ILE A 62 2.77 -18.20 2.47
C ILE A 62 2.74 -16.68 2.66
N VAL A 63 2.95 -15.95 1.57
CA VAL A 63 3.01 -14.48 1.56
C VAL A 63 1.63 -13.83 1.32
N GLY A 64 1.61 -12.48 1.23
CA GLY A 64 0.42 -11.68 1.00
C GLY A 64 -0.36 -11.35 2.27
N CYS A 65 -1.05 -10.22 2.29
CA CYS A 65 -1.70 -9.72 3.50
C CYS A 65 -3.21 -9.51 3.39
N GLN A 66 -3.79 -9.48 2.20
CA GLN A 66 -5.22 -9.20 2.06
C GLN A 66 -5.83 -9.88 0.83
N ALA A 67 -7.14 -10.13 0.92
CA ALA A 67 -7.90 -10.80 -0.12
C ALA A 67 -9.37 -10.37 -0.10
N SER A 68 -10.05 -10.48 -1.24
CA SER A 68 -11.49 -10.55 -1.34
C SER A 68 -11.93 -11.97 -1.63
N GLY A 69 -13.13 -12.34 -1.19
CA GLY A 69 -13.65 -13.69 -1.41
C GLY A 69 -14.95 -13.96 -0.69
N THR A 70 -15.21 -15.25 -0.45
CA THR A 70 -16.43 -15.74 0.19
C THR A 70 -16.09 -16.52 1.46
N VAL A 71 -16.83 -16.31 2.52
CA VAL A 71 -16.68 -17.03 3.79
C VAL A 71 -17.02 -18.50 3.60
N GLU A 72 -16.05 -19.38 3.85
CA GLU A 72 -16.19 -20.82 3.77
C GLU A 72 -16.20 -21.50 5.14
N GLY A 73 -15.65 -20.83 6.15
CA GLY A 73 -15.63 -21.31 7.53
C GLY A 73 -15.60 -20.15 8.52
N ILE A 74 -16.14 -20.38 9.70
CA ILE A 74 -16.09 -19.43 10.83
C ILE A 74 -15.70 -20.14 12.11
N GLY A 75 -14.81 -19.52 12.90
CA GLY A 75 -14.45 -19.99 14.23
C GLY A 75 -15.61 -19.81 15.23
N ALA A 76 -15.57 -20.54 16.33
CA ALA A 76 -16.67 -20.61 17.29
C ALA A 76 -17.02 -19.27 17.97
N GLN A 77 -16.08 -18.31 17.97
CA GLN A 77 -16.28 -16.97 18.55
C GLN A 77 -16.68 -15.91 17.52
N VAL A 78 -16.72 -16.26 16.22
CA VAL A 78 -17.13 -15.33 15.16
C VAL A 78 -18.63 -15.10 15.21
N THR A 79 -19.03 -13.82 15.22
CA THR A 79 -20.42 -13.41 15.38
C THR A 79 -20.95 -12.56 14.23
N ARG A 80 -20.06 -11.89 13.48
CA ARG A 80 -20.41 -10.91 12.45
C ARG A 80 -20.62 -11.51 11.07
N PHE A 81 -20.10 -12.71 10.82
CA PHE A 81 -20.09 -13.35 9.50
C PHE A 81 -20.80 -14.70 9.49
N ARG A 82 -21.26 -15.08 8.31
CA ARG A 82 -21.91 -16.38 8.03
C ARG A 82 -21.29 -17.01 6.80
N LEU A 83 -21.43 -18.33 6.65
CA LEU A 83 -21.02 -19.03 5.43
C LEU A 83 -21.73 -18.43 4.21
N GLY A 84 -20.96 -18.18 3.15
CA GLY A 84 -21.45 -17.58 1.91
C GLY A 84 -21.40 -16.05 1.88
N ASP A 85 -21.11 -15.37 2.98
CA ASP A 85 -20.92 -13.91 2.97
C ASP A 85 -19.73 -13.52 2.08
N ARG A 86 -19.92 -12.50 1.25
CA ARG A 86 -18.81 -11.90 0.50
C ARG A 86 -18.06 -10.93 1.37
N VAL A 87 -16.75 -11.08 1.43
CA VAL A 87 -15.89 -10.34 2.37
C VAL A 87 -14.61 -9.84 1.74
N VAL A 88 -14.03 -8.87 2.43
CA VAL A 88 -12.65 -8.43 2.30
C VAL A 88 -11.96 -8.70 3.63
N ALA A 89 -10.79 -9.31 3.60
CA ALA A 89 -10.08 -9.71 4.80
C ALA A 89 -8.62 -9.29 4.77
N TYR A 90 -8.09 -8.93 5.93
CA TYR A 90 -6.69 -8.60 6.12
C TYR A 90 -6.08 -9.44 7.25
N HIS A 91 -4.87 -9.93 7.01
CA HIS A 91 -4.01 -10.55 8.02
C HIS A 91 -2.55 -10.29 7.68
N ALA A 92 -1.66 -10.48 8.65
CA ALA A 92 -0.24 -10.17 8.46
C ALA A 92 0.43 -10.96 7.33
N CYS A 93 -0.07 -12.16 6.99
CA CYS A 93 0.46 -13.02 5.92
C CYS A 93 -0.59 -14.07 5.52
N GLY A 94 -0.34 -14.81 4.43
CA GLY A 94 -1.08 -16.00 4.07
C GLY A 94 -2.17 -15.80 3.01
N SER A 95 -2.37 -14.57 2.48
CA SER A 95 -3.45 -14.32 1.54
C SER A 95 -3.19 -14.82 0.12
N HIS A 96 -1.93 -15.00 -0.29
CA HIS A 96 -1.61 -15.46 -1.64
C HIS A 96 -1.81 -16.99 -1.75
N ALA A 97 -3.06 -17.41 -1.60
CA ALA A 97 -3.49 -18.81 -1.60
C ALA A 97 -4.97 -18.91 -2.00
N GLU A 98 -5.44 -20.14 -2.28
CA GLU A 98 -6.86 -20.40 -2.56
C GLU A 98 -7.76 -20.23 -1.32
N LEU A 99 -7.20 -20.45 -0.12
CA LEU A 99 -7.89 -20.28 1.16
C LEU A 99 -7.06 -19.38 2.07
N PHE A 100 -7.71 -18.43 2.72
CA PHE A 100 -7.10 -17.44 3.58
C PHE A 100 -7.83 -17.32 4.92
N VAL A 101 -7.09 -17.32 6.03
CA VAL A 101 -7.64 -17.15 7.37
C VAL A 101 -7.31 -15.74 7.86
N ALA A 102 -8.32 -15.02 8.30
CA ALA A 102 -8.15 -13.68 8.86
C ALA A 102 -8.98 -13.48 10.13
N PRO A 103 -8.53 -12.61 11.06
CA PRO A 103 -9.31 -12.26 12.23
C PRO A 103 -10.65 -11.61 11.85
N GLU A 104 -11.72 -11.94 12.60
CA GLU A 104 -12.99 -11.22 12.45
C GLU A 104 -12.82 -9.70 12.55
N ALA A 105 -11.95 -9.23 13.44
CA ALA A 105 -11.70 -7.82 13.67
C ALA A 105 -11.07 -7.07 12.48
N SER A 106 -10.47 -7.79 11.53
CA SER A 106 -9.90 -7.23 10.30
C SER A 106 -10.53 -7.82 9.04
N THR A 107 -11.82 -8.18 9.15
CA THR A 107 -12.65 -8.63 8.05
C THR A 107 -13.88 -7.72 7.91
N TRP A 108 -14.24 -7.38 6.68
CA TRP A 108 -15.37 -6.50 6.32
C TRP A 108 -16.30 -7.23 5.37
N HIS A 109 -17.61 -6.98 5.47
CA HIS A 109 -18.51 -7.33 4.37
C HIS A 109 -18.12 -6.55 3.12
N LEU A 110 -18.11 -7.22 1.98
CA LEU A 110 -17.89 -6.58 0.69
C LEU A 110 -19.06 -5.62 0.39
N PRO A 111 -18.85 -4.31 0.27
CA PRO A 111 -19.91 -3.39 -0.09
C PRO A 111 -20.54 -3.73 -1.44
N GLU A 112 -21.85 -3.61 -1.53
CA GLU A 112 -22.57 -3.78 -2.80
C GLU A 112 -22.05 -2.78 -3.85
N GLY A 113 -21.79 -3.27 -5.06
CA GLY A 113 -21.25 -2.48 -6.16
C GLY A 113 -19.72 -2.31 -6.17
N LEU A 114 -19.00 -2.73 -5.12
CA LEU A 114 -17.55 -2.73 -5.14
C LEU A 114 -17.03 -3.96 -5.90
N ASP A 115 -16.18 -3.73 -6.90
CA ASP A 115 -15.56 -4.84 -7.62
C ASP A 115 -14.55 -5.60 -6.73
N PRO A 116 -14.40 -6.93 -6.92
CA PRO A 116 -13.55 -7.75 -6.06
C PRO A 116 -12.07 -7.34 -6.07
N GLY A 117 -11.55 -6.82 -7.18
CA GLY A 117 -10.17 -6.37 -7.29
C GLY A 117 -9.90 -5.14 -6.44
N SER A 118 -10.72 -4.08 -6.61
CA SER A 118 -10.68 -2.89 -5.76
C SER A 118 -10.91 -3.24 -4.29
N ALA A 119 -11.78 -4.21 -4.00
CA ALA A 119 -12.02 -4.69 -2.65
C ALA A 119 -10.77 -5.35 -2.06
N ALA A 120 -10.13 -6.28 -2.79
CA ALA A 120 -8.91 -6.94 -2.35
C ALA A 120 -7.77 -5.95 -2.07
N ALA A 121 -7.73 -4.82 -2.81
CA ALA A 121 -6.70 -3.80 -2.69
C ALA A 121 -6.98 -2.73 -1.61
N ALA A 122 -8.18 -2.70 -1.04
CA ALA A 122 -8.64 -1.59 -0.21
C ALA A 122 -8.01 -1.51 1.19
N PRO A 123 -8.01 -2.56 2.04
CA PRO A 123 -7.74 -2.41 3.47
C PRO A 123 -6.43 -1.71 3.79
N PHE A 124 -5.31 -2.22 3.30
CA PHE A 124 -4.00 -1.66 3.59
C PHE A 124 -3.85 -0.24 3.03
N THR A 125 -4.17 -0.05 1.76
CA THR A 125 -4.02 1.26 1.11
C THR A 125 -4.85 2.34 1.79
N LEU A 126 -6.10 2.06 2.16
CA LEU A 126 -6.98 3.02 2.84
C LEU A 126 -6.49 3.35 4.24
N ALA A 127 -6.17 2.32 5.04
CA ALA A 127 -5.69 2.52 6.40
C ALA A 127 -4.36 3.27 6.43
N ALA A 128 -3.38 2.83 5.64
CA ALA A 128 -2.06 3.42 5.60
C ALA A 128 -2.08 4.88 5.15
N THR A 129 -2.81 5.17 4.06
CA THR A 129 -2.89 6.53 3.54
C THR A 129 -3.58 7.46 4.52
N ARG A 130 -4.74 7.05 5.04
CA ARG A 130 -5.50 7.88 5.99
C ARG A 130 -4.72 8.13 7.28
N ASP A 131 -4.12 7.10 7.87
CA ASP A 131 -3.33 7.25 9.09
C ASP A 131 -2.19 8.24 8.87
N THR A 132 -1.47 8.10 7.77
CA THR A 132 -0.33 8.98 7.47
C THR A 132 -0.75 10.40 7.19
N LEU A 133 -1.80 10.63 6.41
CA LEU A 133 -2.24 11.99 6.09
C LEU A 133 -2.96 12.67 7.25
N CYS A 134 -3.90 11.98 7.90
CA CYS A 134 -4.82 12.61 8.83
C CYS A 134 -4.34 12.51 10.29
N ASN A 135 -3.94 11.29 10.74
CA ASN A 135 -3.62 11.09 12.14
C ASN A 135 -2.21 11.59 12.48
N ARG A 136 -1.22 11.12 11.75
CA ARG A 136 0.19 11.45 12.00
C ARG A 136 0.63 12.71 11.28
N GLY A 137 0.36 12.81 9.98
CA GLY A 137 0.74 13.95 9.15
C GLY A 137 -0.12 15.19 9.37
N ARG A 138 -1.32 15.04 9.92
CA ARG A 138 -2.23 16.16 10.28
C ARG A 138 -2.33 17.19 9.15
N LEU A 139 -2.47 16.71 7.89
CA LEU A 139 -2.57 17.56 6.71
C LEU A 139 -3.78 18.49 6.82
N ARG A 140 -3.59 19.77 6.50
CA ARG A 140 -4.59 20.82 6.64
C ARG A 140 -4.92 21.50 5.31
N ALA A 141 -6.10 22.06 5.21
CA ALA A 141 -6.49 22.91 4.08
C ALA A 141 -5.49 24.06 3.88
N GLY A 142 -5.15 24.29 2.62
CA GLY A 142 -4.19 25.32 2.20
C GLY A 142 -2.71 24.93 2.30
N GLU A 143 -2.35 23.85 2.98
CA GLU A 143 -1.00 23.30 2.96
C GLU A 143 -0.64 22.74 1.58
N THR A 144 0.64 22.68 1.26
CA THR A 144 1.15 22.06 0.03
C THR A 144 1.76 20.71 0.35
N ILE A 145 1.29 19.65 -0.31
CA ILE A 145 1.86 18.31 -0.23
C ILE A 145 2.52 17.91 -1.54
N LEU A 146 3.73 17.36 -1.46
CA LEU A 146 4.46 16.74 -2.57
C LEU A 146 4.37 15.23 -2.43
N ILE A 147 3.90 14.56 -3.49
CA ILE A 147 3.74 13.10 -3.52
C ILE A 147 4.72 12.52 -4.52
N ASN A 148 5.71 11.77 -4.03
CA ASN A 148 6.63 11.00 -4.88
C ASN A 148 6.01 9.64 -5.25
N HIS A 149 6.26 9.15 -6.48
CA HIS A 149 5.61 7.97 -7.05
C HIS A 149 4.07 8.04 -7.02
N VAL A 150 3.56 9.15 -7.51
CA VAL A 150 2.13 9.49 -7.46
C VAL A 150 1.21 8.48 -8.16
N THR A 151 1.74 7.64 -9.08
CA THR A 151 0.98 6.59 -9.79
C THR A 151 0.84 5.28 -9.02
N SER A 152 1.54 5.13 -7.90
CA SER A 152 1.41 3.94 -7.04
C SER A 152 0.04 3.91 -6.35
N SER A 153 -0.34 2.76 -5.83
CA SER A 153 -1.57 2.55 -5.07
C SER A 153 -1.74 3.58 -3.94
N LEU A 154 -0.72 3.71 -3.08
CA LEU A 154 -0.71 4.70 -1.99
C LEU A 154 -0.69 6.13 -2.52
N GLY A 155 0.08 6.40 -3.58
CA GLY A 155 0.16 7.73 -4.20
C GLY A 155 -1.19 8.22 -4.72
N LEU A 156 -1.91 7.38 -5.46
CA LEU A 156 -3.23 7.72 -6.02
C LEU A 156 -4.28 7.97 -4.94
N MET A 157 -4.28 7.19 -3.87
CA MET A 157 -5.19 7.42 -2.74
C MET A 157 -4.80 8.68 -1.97
N THR A 158 -3.50 8.93 -1.80
CA THR A 158 -2.98 10.15 -1.15
C THR A 158 -3.44 11.40 -1.91
N VAL A 159 -3.38 11.42 -3.25
CA VAL A 159 -3.89 12.54 -4.07
C VAL A 159 -5.34 12.85 -3.74
N GLN A 160 -6.20 11.83 -3.78
CA GLN A 160 -7.63 12.01 -3.58
C GLN A 160 -7.95 12.54 -2.18
N LEU A 161 -7.38 11.95 -1.14
CA LEU A 161 -7.61 12.38 0.25
C LEU A 161 -6.99 13.76 0.54
N ALA A 162 -5.84 14.08 -0.04
CA ALA A 162 -5.23 15.39 0.13
C ALA A 162 -6.06 16.51 -0.54
N LEU A 163 -6.59 16.26 -1.75
CA LEU A 163 -7.49 17.19 -2.43
C LEU A 163 -8.78 17.42 -1.63
N GLU A 164 -9.36 16.36 -1.05
CA GLU A 164 -10.53 16.47 -0.17
C GLU A 164 -10.26 17.30 1.09
N THR A 165 -9.04 17.23 1.61
CA THR A 165 -8.63 18.07 2.74
C THR A 165 -8.53 19.55 2.37
N GLY A 166 -8.50 19.89 1.07
CA GLY A 166 -8.27 21.23 0.56
C GLY A 166 -6.80 21.62 0.49
N ALA A 167 -5.91 20.65 0.49
CA ALA A 167 -4.47 20.86 0.29
C ALA A 167 -4.15 21.10 -1.20
N LYS A 168 -3.04 21.79 -1.46
CA LYS A 168 -2.42 21.91 -2.78
C LYS A 168 -1.55 20.69 -3.02
N VAL A 169 -1.78 19.95 -4.11
CA VAL A 169 -1.10 18.69 -4.37
C VAL A 169 -0.16 18.82 -5.57
N ILE A 170 1.11 18.49 -5.36
CA ILE A 170 2.12 18.35 -6.42
C ILE A 170 2.50 16.87 -6.49
N GLY A 171 2.34 16.25 -7.66
CA GLY A 171 2.66 14.83 -7.86
C GLY A 171 3.90 14.65 -8.73
N ILE A 172 4.78 13.73 -8.36
CA ILE A 172 5.93 13.31 -9.19
C ILE A 172 5.59 11.96 -9.82
N ALA A 173 5.56 11.94 -11.16
CA ALA A 173 5.35 10.76 -11.97
C ALA A 173 6.56 10.47 -12.85
N ARG A 174 6.92 9.21 -13.04
CA ARG A 174 8.02 8.83 -13.94
C ARG A 174 7.58 8.92 -15.41
N ASP A 175 6.41 8.36 -15.74
CA ASP A 175 5.89 8.33 -17.10
C ASP A 175 4.92 9.48 -17.35
N PRO A 176 5.21 10.36 -18.32
CA PRO A 176 4.28 11.43 -18.72
C PRO A 176 2.95 10.95 -19.28
N ALA A 177 2.87 9.71 -19.79
CA ALA A 177 1.64 9.15 -20.34
C ALA A 177 0.51 9.01 -19.30
N CYS A 178 0.85 8.95 -18.01
CA CYS A 178 -0.15 8.87 -16.94
C CYS A 178 -0.86 10.21 -16.62
N ARG A 179 -0.42 11.34 -17.21
CA ARG A 179 -0.95 12.68 -16.89
C ARG A 179 -2.46 12.79 -16.98
N ASP A 180 -3.05 12.26 -18.04
CA ASP A 180 -4.50 12.36 -18.25
C ASP A 180 -5.27 11.49 -17.25
N ARG A 181 -4.71 10.35 -16.84
CA ARG A 181 -5.29 9.51 -15.77
C ARG A 181 -5.22 10.24 -14.43
N LEU A 182 -4.09 10.89 -14.11
CA LEU A 182 -3.92 11.68 -12.89
C LEU A 182 -4.87 12.90 -12.85
N ARG A 183 -5.07 13.57 -13.99
CA ARG A 183 -6.03 14.68 -14.07
C ARG A 183 -7.48 14.24 -13.81
N LYS A 184 -7.85 13.02 -14.19
CA LYS A 184 -9.20 12.49 -13.92
C LYS A 184 -9.48 12.32 -12.43
N ILE A 185 -8.45 12.12 -11.59
CA ILE A 185 -8.58 12.08 -10.12
C ILE A 185 -8.35 13.45 -9.47
N GLY A 186 -8.26 14.53 -10.27
CA GLY A 186 -8.17 15.90 -9.79
C GLY A 186 -6.75 16.47 -9.66
N LEU A 187 -5.69 15.71 -9.95
CA LEU A 187 -4.31 16.20 -9.86
C LEU A 187 -3.95 17.07 -11.07
N THR A 188 -3.62 18.34 -10.84
CA THR A 188 -3.26 19.31 -11.89
C THR A 188 -1.76 19.56 -11.99
N GLU A 189 -1.07 19.63 -10.86
CA GLU A 189 0.37 19.88 -10.79
C GLU A 189 1.14 18.55 -10.83
N ILE A 190 1.65 18.19 -12.02
CA ILE A 190 2.31 16.91 -12.27
C ILE A 190 3.70 17.16 -12.82
N LEU A 191 4.72 16.79 -12.05
CA LEU A 191 6.13 16.84 -12.41
C LEU A 191 6.59 15.51 -12.99
N SER A 192 7.49 15.57 -13.95
CA SER A 192 8.14 14.38 -14.50
C SER A 192 9.43 14.08 -13.75
N ALA A 193 9.53 12.89 -13.17
CA ALA A 193 10.77 12.47 -12.49
C ALA A 193 12.01 12.40 -13.42
N THR A 194 11.80 12.31 -14.74
CA THR A 194 12.88 12.11 -15.72
C THR A 194 13.16 13.33 -16.59
N ARG A 195 12.24 14.30 -16.65
CA ARG A 195 12.36 15.45 -17.56
C ARG A 195 12.43 16.78 -16.84
N ASP A 196 11.89 16.87 -15.62
CA ASP A 196 11.82 18.11 -14.87
C ASP A 196 12.95 18.17 -13.82
N ASP A 197 13.49 19.34 -13.58
CA ASP A 197 14.17 19.64 -12.34
C ASP A 197 13.12 19.78 -11.24
N VAL A 198 12.88 18.67 -10.53
CA VAL A 198 11.82 18.58 -9.52
C VAL A 198 11.99 19.63 -8.43
N MET A 199 13.24 19.89 -8.01
CA MET A 199 13.54 20.87 -6.96
C MET A 199 13.18 22.29 -7.41
N ALA A 200 13.68 22.71 -8.57
CA ALA A 200 13.41 24.03 -9.13
C ALA A 200 11.92 24.23 -9.40
N ARG A 201 11.24 23.21 -9.96
CA ARG A 201 9.80 23.29 -10.26
C ARG A 201 8.94 23.35 -9.00
N CYS A 202 9.26 22.59 -7.94
CA CYS A 202 8.57 22.70 -6.67
C CYS A 202 8.74 24.09 -6.03
N LEU A 203 9.95 24.65 -6.06
CA LEU A 203 10.19 26.01 -5.54
C LEU A 203 9.45 27.06 -6.37
N GLU A 204 9.41 26.93 -7.70
CA GLU A 204 8.62 27.82 -8.55
C GLU A 204 7.12 27.78 -8.19
N LEU A 205 6.52 26.57 -8.11
CA LEU A 205 5.10 26.37 -7.78
C LEU A 205 4.73 26.87 -6.36
N THR A 206 5.71 26.90 -5.46
CA THR A 206 5.54 27.36 -4.09
C THR A 206 6.10 28.75 -3.82
N GLN A 207 6.48 29.50 -4.88
CA GLN A 207 7.06 30.84 -4.80
C GLN A 207 8.31 30.91 -3.87
N GLY A 208 9.16 29.89 -3.95
CA GLY A 208 10.37 29.75 -3.15
C GLY A 208 10.16 29.25 -1.72
N ARG A 209 8.93 29.04 -1.27
CA ARG A 209 8.63 28.64 0.12
C ARG A 209 9.01 27.18 0.41
N GLY A 210 8.78 26.28 -0.52
CA GLY A 210 8.81 24.83 -0.30
C GLY A 210 7.44 24.26 0.06
N VAL A 211 7.42 22.99 0.50
CA VAL A 211 6.21 22.21 0.76
C VAL A 211 6.02 21.92 2.26
N ASP A 212 4.78 21.82 2.72
CA ASP A 212 4.47 21.55 4.13
C ASP A 212 4.58 20.06 4.47
N PHE A 213 4.39 19.21 3.46
CA PHE A 213 4.42 17.77 3.65
C PHE A 213 4.99 17.07 2.41
N VAL A 214 5.88 16.11 2.60
CA VAL A 214 6.32 15.16 1.57
C VAL A 214 5.78 13.79 1.91
N PHE A 215 5.08 13.17 0.95
CA PHE A 215 4.65 11.77 1.00
C PHE A 215 5.46 10.99 -0.03
N ASP A 216 6.46 10.27 0.44
CA ASP A 216 7.40 9.53 -0.39
C ASP A 216 7.13 8.03 -0.30
N VAL A 217 6.59 7.47 -1.39
CA VAL A 217 6.25 6.04 -1.44
C VAL A 217 7.49 5.16 -1.61
N SER A 218 8.58 5.69 -2.16
CA SER A 218 9.75 4.86 -2.52
C SER A 218 10.96 5.01 -1.60
N ALA A 219 11.12 6.15 -0.94
CA ALA A 219 12.27 6.45 -0.06
C ALA A 219 13.65 6.07 -0.67
N GLY A 220 13.88 6.45 -1.93
CA GLY A 220 15.09 6.12 -2.69
C GLY A 220 16.09 7.29 -2.78
N GLU A 221 16.85 7.34 -3.87
CA GLU A 221 17.91 8.30 -4.13
C GLU A 221 17.48 9.78 -3.97
N ARG A 222 16.20 10.09 -4.20
CA ARG A 222 15.65 11.45 -4.09
C ARG A 222 15.30 11.88 -2.68
N THR A 223 15.32 10.98 -1.70
CA THR A 223 14.87 11.26 -0.33
C THR A 223 15.52 12.51 0.26
N ALA A 224 16.83 12.65 0.12
CA ALA A 224 17.57 13.80 0.64
C ALA A 224 17.17 15.12 -0.04
N ASP A 225 16.96 15.10 -1.36
CA ASP A 225 16.55 16.28 -2.11
C ASP A 225 15.11 16.67 -1.78
N LEU A 226 14.20 15.71 -1.73
CA LEU A 226 12.81 15.96 -1.38
C LEU A 226 12.66 16.48 0.05
N ALA A 227 13.50 16.00 0.98
CA ALA A 227 13.52 16.51 2.36
C ALA A 227 13.94 17.98 2.44
N ARG A 228 14.83 18.46 1.57
CA ARG A 228 15.24 19.88 1.52
C ARG A 228 14.12 20.81 1.04
N LEU A 229 13.08 20.27 0.36
CA LEU A 229 11.92 21.05 -0.04
C LEU A 229 10.95 21.31 1.10
N VAL A 230 11.06 20.56 2.21
CA VAL A 230 10.12 20.70 3.33
C VAL A 230 10.43 21.96 4.11
N VAL A 231 9.38 22.74 4.38
CA VAL A 231 9.52 23.95 5.21
C VAL A 231 9.89 23.60 6.66
N PRO A 232 10.53 24.52 7.43
CA PRO A 232 10.73 24.30 8.86
C PRO A 232 9.43 23.95 9.58
N GLY A 233 9.43 22.88 10.41
CA GLY A 233 8.24 22.35 11.07
C GLY A 233 7.30 21.57 10.16
N GLY A 234 7.68 21.32 8.91
CA GLY A 234 6.94 20.44 8.00
C GLY A 234 7.14 18.95 8.29
N ARG A 235 6.53 18.07 7.50
CA ARG A 235 6.52 16.62 7.71
C ARG A 235 7.06 15.88 6.50
N TYR A 236 7.71 14.75 6.76
CA TYR A 236 8.18 13.82 5.73
C TYR A 236 7.76 12.41 6.10
N ALA A 237 6.92 11.80 5.28
CA ALA A 237 6.51 10.40 5.42
C ALA A 237 7.13 9.55 4.33
N ALA A 238 7.90 8.54 4.71
CA ALA A 238 8.45 7.54 3.81
C ALA A 238 7.72 6.21 3.99
N PHE A 239 7.16 5.68 2.90
CA PHE A 239 6.32 4.49 2.93
C PHE A 239 7.00 3.22 2.44
N SER A 240 8.04 3.33 1.64
CA SER A 240 8.68 2.17 1.05
C SER A 240 10.19 2.31 1.12
N VAL A 241 10.81 1.17 1.23
CA VAL A 241 12.24 0.97 1.13
C VAL A 241 12.63 0.34 -0.22
N ILE A 242 11.69 0.30 -1.18
CA ILE A 242 11.86 -0.46 -2.43
C ILE A 242 13.11 -0.03 -3.18
N ASP A 243 13.32 1.27 -3.35
CA ASP A 243 14.49 1.78 -4.07
C ASP A 243 15.77 1.77 -3.20
N SER A 244 15.66 1.76 -1.86
CA SER A 244 16.82 1.73 -0.96
C SER A 244 17.29 0.32 -0.60
N ILE A 245 16.45 -0.70 -0.74
CA ILE A 245 16.84 -2.11 -0.53
C ILE A 245 17.69 -2.64 -1.68
N ALA A 246 17.58 -2.05 -2.88
CA ALA A 246 18.41 -2.47 -4.01
C ALA A 246 19.91 -2.22 -3.75
N ASP A 247 20.30 -1.22 -2.95
CA ASP A 247 21.68 -0.80 -2.79
C ASP A 247 22.20 -0.62 -1.34
N GLN A 248 21.34 -0.41 -0.34
CA GLN A 248 21.76 -0.31 1.07
C GLN A 248 20.66 -0.72 2.07
N PRO A 249 20.96 -1.51 3.10
CA PRO A 249 19.98 -1.83 4.14
C PRO A 249 19.67 -0.59 5.00
N TYR A 250 18.40 -0.39 5.33
CA TYR A 250 17.97 0.52 6.39
C TYR A 250 18.74 0.20 7.68
N GLY A 251 19.10 1.23 8.43
CA GLY A 251 19.60 1.07 9.78
C GLY A 251 18.56 0.35 10.66
N PRO A 252 18.99 -0.27 11.78
CA PRO A 252 18.16 -1.08 12.68
C PRO A 252 16.90 -0.37 13.18
N ASP A 253 16.79 0.93 13.01
CA ASP A 253 15.69 1.79 13.47
C ASP A 253 14.69 2.12 12.35
N GLY A 254 14.83 1.55 11.14
CA GLY A 254 13.97 1.87 9.98
C GLY A 254 14.10 3.32 9.49
N ALA A 255 15.17 4.01 9.87
CA ALA A 255 15.40 5.39 9.51
C ALA A 255 15.92 5.49 8.07
N ALA A 256 15.27 6.31 7.24
CA ALA A 256 15.79 6.68 5.94
C ALA A 256 17.20 7.28 6.06
N PRO A 257 18.10 7.03 5.06
CA PRO A 257 19.44 7.62 5.07
C PRO A 257 19.36 9.13 5.23
N ASP A 258 20.26 9.68 6.03
CA ASP A 258 20.46 11.08 6.40
C ASP A 258 19.78 12.14 5.52
N ALA A 259 18.50 12.41 5.76
CA ALA A 259 17.91 13.67 5.42
C ALA A 259 18.24 14.65 6.56
N THR A 260 19.46 15.17 6.55
CA THR A 260 19.90 16.22 7.46
C THR A 260 19.26 17.54 7.04
N GLY A 261 18.02 17.74 7.46
CA GLY A 261 17.35 19.03 7.40
C GLY A 261 16.90 19.41 8.81
N PRO A 262 16.89 20.69 9.18
CA PRO A 262 16.45 21.09 10.50
C PRO A 262 14.96 20.85 10.67
N GLU A 263 14.61 20.20 11.76
CA GLU A 263 13.23 20.11 12.30
C GLU A 263 12.18 19.46 11.39
N LEU A 264 12.50 18.35 10.70
CA LEU A 264 11.51 17.53 10.01
C LEU A 264 10.85 16.55 10.99
N GLU A 265 9.54 16.57 11.11
CA GLU A 265 8.82 15.46 11.73
C GLU A 265 8.84 14.27 10.79
N ARG A 266 9.66 13.27 11.10
CA ARG A 266 9.72 12.01 10.35
C ARG A 266 8.61 11.08 10.81
N LEU A 267 7.78 10.65 9.87
CA LEU A 267 6.73 9.68 10.14
C LEU A 267 7.27 8.28 9.84
N PRO A 268 7.34 7.39 10.85
CA PRO A 268 7.83 6.04 10.64
C PRO A 268 6.94 5.28 9.65
N ILE A 269 7.55 4.37 8.90
CA ILE A 269 6.82 3.43 8.04
C ILE A 269 5.82 2.66 8.90
N MET A 270 4.61 2.48 8.43
CA MET A 270 3.63 1.61 9.07
C MET A 270 4.07 0.14 8.93
N THR A 271 4.88 -0.35 9.88
CA THR A 271 5.29 -1.75 9.94
C THR A 271 4.22 -2.65 10.56
N ALA A 272 3.33 -2.08 11.37
CA ALA A 272 2.16 -2.76 11.93
C ALA A 272 0.92 -1.92 11.60
N SER A 273 0.09 -2.41 10.70
CA SER A 273 -1.18 -1.75 10.42
C SER A 273 -2.12 -1.92 11.63
N PRO A 274 -2.71 -0.84 12.16
CA PRO A 274 -3.68 -0.91 13.23
C PRO A 274 -5.04 -1.48 12.77
N MET A 275 -5.03 -2.47 11.86
CA MET A 275 -6.22 -3.03 11.23
C MET A 275 -7.20 -3.67 12.22
N HIS A 276 -6.71 -4.02 13.42
CA HIS A 276 -7.55 -4.53 14.52
C HIS A 276 -8.16 -3.41 15.37
N ASP A 277 -7.74 -2.15 15.17
CA ASP A 277 -8.34 -1.01 15.86
C ASP A 277 -9.76 -0.78 15.32
N PRO A 278 -10.80 -0.78 16.17
CA PRO A 278 -12.17 -0.59 15.73
C PRO A 278 -12.42 0.72 14.99
N ALA A 279 -11.70 1.80 15.32
CA ALA A 279 -11.83 3.07 14.64
C ALA A 279 -11.24 3.02 13.23
N VAL A 280 -10.09 2.38 13.05
CA VAL A 280 -9.49 2.13 11.73
C VAL A 280 -10.38 1.21 10.90
N HIS A 281 -10.87 0.13 11.50
CA HIS A 281 -11.80 -0.80 10.85
C HIS A 281 -13.05 -0.06 10.32
N ALA A 282 -13.70 0.75 11.15
CA ALA A 282 -14.87 1.53 10.75
C ALA A 282 -14.57 2.50 9.60
N GLN A 283 -13.42 3.21 9.68
CA GLN A 283 -12.99 4.14 8.64
C GLN A 283 -12.72 3.46 7.29
N VAL A 284 -12.03 2.32 7.30
CA VAL A 284 -11.80 1.51 6.09
C VAL A 284 -13.13 1.08 5.46
N GLY A 285 -14.09 0.61 6.27
CA GLY A 285 -15.43 0.25 5.80
C GLY A 285 -16.18 1.41 5.13
N VAL A 286 -16.15 2.59 5.73
CA VAL A 286 -16.74 3.82 5.15
C VAL A 286 -16.08 4.16 3.82
N MET A 287 -14.74 4.11 3.74
CA MET A 287 -14.02 4.44 2.51
C MET A 287 -14.26 3.42 1.40
N MET A 288 -14.35 2.12 1.71
CA MET A 288 -14.77 1.10 0.74
C MET A 288 -16.18 1.39 0.18
N GLY A 289 -17.11 1.81 1.03
CA GLY A 289 -18.43 2.25 0.59
C GLY A 289 -18.40 3.47 -0.35
N ARG A 290 -17.44 4.37 -0.18
CA ARG A 290 -17.21 5.51 -1.07
C ARG A 290 -16.62 5.08 -2.42
N ILE A 291 -15.74 4.08 -2.42
CA ILE A 291 -15.21 3.49 -3.67
C ILE A 291 -16.35 2.81 -4.44
N ALA A 292 -17.21 2.06 -3.77
CA ALA A 292 -18.37 1.43 -4.38
C ALA A 292 -19.32 2.44 -5.06
N LYS A 293 -19.40 3.67 -4.55
CA LYS A 293 -20.19 4.78 -5.12
C LYS A 293 -19.44 5.58 -6.19
N GLY A 294 -18.16 5.26 -6.46
CA GLY A 294 -17.33 6.01 -7.40
C GLY A 294 -16.81 7.36 -6.89
N GLU A 295 -16.96 7.64 -5.59
CA GLU A 295 -16.45 8.87 -4.95
C GLU A 295 -14.93 8.84 -4.76
N LEU A 296 -14.36 7.66 -4.55
CA LEU A 296 -12.93 7.37 -4.52
C LEU A 296 -12.60 6.29 -5.54
N GLN A 297 -11.38 6.31 -6.05
CA GLN A 297 -10.93 5.37 -7.06
C GLN A 297 -9.74 4.55 -6.56
N LEU A 298 -9.82 3.24 -6.74
CA LEU A 298 -8.76 2.26 -6.53
C LEU A 298 -8.54 1.49 -7.83
N PRO A 299 -7.82 2.06 -8.80
CA PRO A 299 -7.66 1.42 -10.11
C PRO A 299 -6.81 0.14 -10.01
N ILE A 300 -7.28 -0.89 -10.68
CA ILE A 300 -6.54 -2.13 -10.92
C ILE A 300 -5.92 -2.04 -12.31
N GLU A 301 -4.59 -2.11 -12.39
CA GLU A 301 -3.86 -2.02 -13.66
C GLU A 301 -3.76 -3.35 -14.35
N HIS A 302 -3.56 -4.43 -13.59
CA HIS A 302 -3.42 -5.76 -14.14
C HIS A 302 -3.89 -6.85 -13.19
N GLU A 303 -4.44 -7.93 -13.76
CA GLU A 303 -4.78 -9.16 -13.05
C GLU A 303 -3.90 -10.30 -13.61
N PHE A 304 -3.17 -10.99 -12.73
CA PHE A 304 -2.40 -12.19 -13.03
C PHE A 304 -3.09 -13.42 -12.47
N ALA A 305 -2.72 -14.61 -12.94
CA ALA A 305 -3.02 -15.83 -12.21
C ALA A 305 -2.09 -15.96 -10.98
N LEU A 306 -2.54 -16.61 -9.92
CA LEU A 306 -1.74 -16.79 -8.70
C LEU A 306 -0.41 -17.55 -8.99
N CYS A 307 -0.41 -18.46 -9.96
CA CYS A 307 0.81 -19.15 -10.37
C CYS A 307 1.83 -18.25 -11.08
N GLU A 308 1.44 -17.06 -11.52
CA GLU A 308 2.30 -16.04 -12.14
C GLU A 308 2.78 -14.99 -11.12
N ALA A 309 2.79 -15.34 -9.82
CA ALA A 309 3.13 -14.38 -8.76
C ALA A 309 4.52 -13.75 -8.94
N ALA A 310 5.52 -14.49 -9.40
CA ALA A 310 6.85 -13.93 -9.65
C ALA A 310 6.82 -12.82 -10.70
N GLU A 311 6.09 -13.04 -11.80
CA GLU A 311 5.88 -12.07 -12.86
C GLU A 311 5.06 -10.85 -12.40
N ALA A 312 4.05 -11.08 -11.55
CA ALA A 312 3.23 -10.01 -10.99
C ALA A 312 4.05 -9.08 -10.10
N TYR A 313 4.92 -9.64 -9.25
CA TYR A 313 5.83 -8.85 -8.41
C TYR A 313 6.89 -8.11 -9.24
N ASP A 314 7.47 -8.77 -10.24
CA ASP A 314 8.41 -8.15 -11.19
C ASP A 314 7.76 -6.99 -11.95
N PHE A 315 6.50 -7.16 -12.39
CA PHE A 315 5.72 -6.11 -13.04
C PHE A 315 5.55 -4.88 -12.15
N ILE A 316 5.34 -5.03 -10.83
CA ILE A 316 5.25 -3.89 -9.91
C ILE A 316 6.62 -3.20 -9.77
N LEU A 317 7.68 -3.97 -9.60
CA LEU A 317 9.02 -3.43 -9.36
C LEU A 317 9.58 -2.68 -10.59
N HIS A 318 9.37 -3.22 -11.78
CA HIS A 318 9.97 -2.71 -13.01
C HIS A 318 8.97 -2.06 -13.97
N GLY A 319 7.73 -2.58 -14.06
CA GLY A 319 6.66 -2.05 -14.91
C GLY A 319 5.97 -0.80 -14.38
N ARG A 320 6.00 -0.60 -13.06
CA ARG A 320 5.45 0.58 -12.36
C ARG A 320 4.01 0.89 -12.75
N PRO A 321 3.07 0.04 -12.37
CA PRO A 321 1.67 0.14 -12.73
C PRO A 321 1.03 1.44 -12.21
N PHE A 322 -0.09 1.80 -12.81
CA PHE A 322 -0.95 2.88 -12.32
C PHE A 322 -2.00 2.30 -11.37
N GLY A 323 -1.71 2.29 -10.08
CA GLY A 323 -2.56 1.70 -9.05
C GLY A 323 -2.11 0.32 -8.62
N HIS A 324 -3.04 -0.61 -8.56
CA HIS A 324 -2.84 -1.94 -7.98
C HIS A 324 -2.67 -3.03 -9.02
N VAL A 325 -2.03 -4.10 -8.57
CA VAL A 325 -1.95 -5.39 -9.28
C VAL A 325 -2.60 -6.44 -8.38
N VAL A 326 -3.45 -7.25 -8.97
CA VAL A 326 -4.15 -8.33 -8.27
C VAL A 326 -3.81 -9.68 -8.88
N MET A 327 -4.02 -10.75 -8.11
CA MET A 327 -3.85 -12.11 -8.60
C MET A 327 -5.10 -12.93 -8.26
N ARG A 328 -5.42 -13.85 -9.17
CA ARG A 328 -6.52 -14.81 -9.05
C ARG A 328 -5.98 -16.20 -8.78
N PRO A 329 -6.43 -16.88 -7.72
CA PRO A 329 -6.12 -18.30 -7.47
C PRO A 329 -6.59 -19.26 -8.53
#